data_2c9c46a06cc938bfb2186236f3fab679
#
_entry.id   2c9c46a06cc938bfb2186236f3fab679
#
_cell.length_a   1.000
_cell.length_b   1.000
_cell.length_c   1.000
_cell.angle_alpha   90.00
_cell.angle_beta   90.00
_cell.angle_gamma   90.00
#
_symmetry.space_group_name_H-M   'P 1'
#
loop_
_entity.id
_entity.type
_entity.pdbx_description
1 polymer ?
#
loop_
_entity_poly.entity_id
_entity_poly.type
_entity_poly.pdbx_seq_one_letter_code
_entity_poly.pdbx_strand_id
1 'polypeptide(L)'
;MSVKTPSLFGGAMIIAGTVIGAGMLANPTATSGVWFTGSLIVLLYTWFSMLSSGLMILEVNTHYPHGASFDTMVKDLLGPAWNVINGVAVAFVLYLLTYAYIFVGGDLTAKGIGSAVGGEISLTVGQLVFFGILAFCVWASARLVDRFTSILIGGMVLTFIWATGGLIADAKMPVLFDTQAPAGTSYWMYAATALPVCLASFGFHGNVSSLLKYFKGDAPKVAKSLWVGTLIALVIYILWQIAIQGNLPRNEFAPVIAAEGQVSVLIETLSKFAQTGNMDKVLTLFSYMAIATSFLGVTLGLFDYIADIFKWNDSISGRTKTAALTFLPPLISCLLFPTGFVTAIGYVGLAATIWTGIIPAMLLYRSRHKFGVGKNYKVYGGFWLMVWVFLFGIINIAAQILSQMELVPVFKG
;
A
#
# COMPACT_ATOMS: atom_id res chain seq x y z
N MET A 1 -4.36 37.99 5.64
CA MET A 1 -4.37 36.86 4.69
C MET A 1 -5.53 35.94 5.07
N SER A 2 -6.55 35.79 4.22
CA SER A 2 -7.64 34.87 4.48
C SER A 2 -7.08 33.45 4.45
N VAL A 3 -7.13 32.75 5.58
CA VAL A 3 -6.77 31.33 5.66
C VAL A 3 -7.77 30.59 4.76
N LYS A 4 -7.35 30.19 3.55
CA LYS A 4 -8.19 29.41 2.64
C LYS A 4 -8.67 28.17 3.40
N THR A 5 -9.98 27.99 3.48
CA THR A 5 -10.56 26.77 4.06
C THR A 5 -10.10 25.58 3.23
N PRO A 6 -9.60 24.50 3.85
CA PRO A 6 -9.15 23.31 3.13
C PRO A 6 -10.24 22.78 2.20
N SER A 7 -9.88 22.43 0.95
CA SER A 7 -10.84 21.94 -0.04
C SER A 7 -11.12 20.45 0.17
N LEU A 8 -12.35 20.02 -0.09
CA LEU A 8 -12.69 18.58 -0.09
C LEU A 8 -11.81 17.79 -1.05
N PHE A 9 -11.58 18.36 -2.25
CA PHE A 9 -10.72 17.76 -3.27
C PHE A 9 -9.29 17.57 -2.76
N GLY A 10 -8.72 18.55 -2.07
CA GLY A 10 -7.38 18.43 -1.47
C GLY A 10 -7.30 17.26 -0.47
N GLY A 11 -8.31 17.12 0.40
CA GLY A 11 -8.38 15.99 1.33
C GLY A 11 -8.51 14.63 0.62
N ALA A 12 -9.34 14.55 -0.42
CA ALA A 12 -9.50 13.35 -1.23
C ALA A 12 -8.20 12.97 -1.96
N MET A 13 -7.47 13.95 -2.49
CA MET A 13 -6.19 13.72 -3.18
C MET A 13 -5.08 13.28 -2.21
N ILE A 14 -5.09 13.73 -0.95
CA ILE A 14 -4.18 13.21 0.08
C ILE A 14 -4.42 11.70 0.29
N ILE A 15 -5.67 11.28 0.41
CA ILE A 15 -6.01 9.87 0.59
C ILE A 15 -5.69 9.07 -0.67
N ALA A 16 -6.12 9.52 -1.85
CA ALA A 16 -5.83 8.85 -3.11
C ALA A 16 -4.31 8.70 -3.34
N GLY A 17 -3.54 9.75 -3.14
CA GLY A 17 -2.08 9.73 -3.28
C GLY A 17 -1.38 8.83 -2.26
N THR A 18 -1.97 8.64 -1.06
CA THR A 18 -1.43 7.68 -0.08
C THR A 18 -1.69 6.24 -0.49
N VAL A 19 -2.88 5.97 -1.04
CA VAL A 19 -3.29 4.61 -1.45
C VAL A 19 -2.63 4.22 -2.77
N ILE A 20 -2.65 5.13 -3.77
CA ILE A 20 -2.06 4.87 -5.09
C ILE A 20 -0.54 4.97 -5.00
N GLY A 21 0.11 3.82 -5.01
CA GLY A 21 1.56 3.73 -4.89
C GLY A 21 2.05 2.32 -5.22
N ALA A 22 3.17 1.94 -4.64
CA ALA A 22 3.82 0.65 -4.89
C ALA A 22 2.91 -0.56 -4.66
N GLY A 23 1.98 -0.48 -3.69
CA GLY A 23 1.06 -1.58 -3.37
C GLY A 23 0.21 -2.02 -4.56
N MET A 24 -0.21 -1.09 -5.43
CA MET A 24 -0.99 -1.44 -6.62
C MET A 24 -0.25 -2.34 -7.60
N LEU A 25 1.08 -2.23 -7.68
CA LEU A 25 1.90 -3.02 -8.61
C LEU A 25 1.87 -4.52 -8.29
N ALA A 26 1.66 -4.87 -7.03
CA ALA A 26 1.55 -6.26 -6.59
C ALA A 26 0.19 -6.90 -6.91
N ASN A 27 -0.87 -6.10 -7.05
CA ASN A 27 -2.25 -6.60 -7.16
C ASN A 27 -2.47 -7.54 -8.35
N PRO A 28 -2.04 -7.28 -9.61
CA PRO A 28 -2.27 -8.19 -10.72
C PRO A 28 -1.65 -9.57 -10.51
N THR A 29 -0.44 -9.62 -9.96
CA THR A 29 0.23 -10.90 -9.64
C THR A 29 -0.44 -11.61 -8.48
N ALA A 30 -0.76 -10.91 -7.39
CA ALA A 30 -1.43 -11.50 -6.23
C ALA A 30 -2.82 -12.04 -6.56
N THR A 31 -3.52 -11.42 -7.51
CA THR A 31 -4.87 -11.82 -7.93
C THR A 31 -4.90 -12.66 -9.21
N SER A 32 -3.75 -13.04 -9.76
CA SER A 32 -3.67 -13.85 -10.99
C SER A 32 -4.41 -15.18 -10.87
N GLY A 33 -4.42 -15.79 -9.69
CA GLY A 33 -5.15 -17.02 -9.41
C GLY A 33 -6.67 -16.88 -9.50
N VAL A 34 -7.25 -15.81 -8.91
CA VAL A 34 -8.70 -15.53 -8.97
C VAL A 34 -9.13 -14.88 -10.26
N TRP A 35 -8.17 -14.41 -11.04
CA TRP A 35 -8.31 -13.72 -12.31
C TRP A 35 -9.17 -12.45 -12.22
N PHE A 36 -9.56 -11.85 -13.37
CA PHE A 36 -10.17 -10.51 -13.42
C PHE A 36 -11.46 -10.39 -12.58
N THR A 37 -12.45 -11.24 -12.85
CA THR A 37 -13.74 -11.17 -12.13
C THR A 37 -13.55 -11.40 -10.63
N GLY A 38 -12.73 -12.37 -10.25
CA GLY A 38 -12.41 -12.62 -8.84
C GLY A 38 -11.62 -11.48 -8.22
N SER A 39 -10.68 -10.88 -8.96
CA SER A 39 -9.90 -9.73 -8.48
C SER A 39 -10.78 -8.52 -8.19
N LEU A 40 -11.78 -8.24 -9.03
CA LEU A 40 -12.75 -7.16 -8.77
C LEU A 40 -13.49 -7.38 -7.45
N ILE A 41 -13.95 -8.60 -7.18
CA ILE A 41 -14.68 -8.92 -5.96
C ILE A 41 -13.77 -8.81 -4.74
N VAL A 42 -12.53 -9.31 -4.81
CA VAL A 42 -11.55 -9.20 -3.73
C VAL A 42 -11.20 -7.73 -3.47
N LEU A 43 -10.97 -6.93 -4.51
CA LEU A 43 -10.68 -5.49 -4.39
C LEU A 43 -11.87 -4.72 -3.80
N LEU A 44 -13.10 -4.97 -4.25
CA LEU A 44 -14.31 -4.34 -3.71
C LEU A 44 -14.54 -4.72 -2.24
N TYR A 45 -14.40 -6.00 -1.89
CA TYR A 45 -14.50 -6.49 -0.52
C TYR A 45 -13.46 -5.83 0.40
N THR A 46 -12.23 -5.77 -0.05
CA THR A 46 -11.12 -5.15 0.68
C THR A 46 -11.33 -3.64 0.82
N TRP A 47 -11.67 -2.95 -0.27
CA TRP A 47 -11.94 -1.50 -0.27
C TRP A 47 -13.05 -1.14 0.71
N PHE A 48 -14.20 -1.85 0.64
CA PHE A 48 -15.32 -1.59 1.54
C PHE A 48 -14.94 -1.79 3.01
N SER A 49 -14.20 -2.85 3.31
CA SER A 49 -13.76 -3.16 4.67
C SER A 49 -12.76 -2.12 5.19
N MET A 50 -11.77 -1.73 4.37
CA MET A 50 -10.74 -0.75 4.72
C MET A 50 -11.34 0.66 4.86
N LEU A 51 -12.24 1.07 3.96
CA LEU A 51 -12.97 2.33 4.10
C LEU A 51 -13.80 2.35 5.38
N SER A 52 -14.54 1.27 5.67
CA SER A 52 -15.35 1.16 6.88
C SER A 52 -14.52 1.29 8.14
N SER A 53 -13.36 0.64 8.19
CA SER A 53 -12.46 0.73 9.35
C SER A 53 -11.86 2.12 9.51
N GLY A 54 -11.48 2.79 8.42
CA GLY A 54 -11.03 4.19 8.45
C GLY A 54 -12.10 5.16 8.96
N LEU A 55 -13.37 4.95 8.57
CA LEU A 55 -14.52 5.69 9.08
C LEU A 55 -14.78 5.41 10.57
N MET A 56 -14.50 4.19 11.06
CA MET A 56 -14.56 3.87 12.50
C MET A 56 -13.50 4.66 13.28
N ILE A 57 -12.28 4.74 12.80
CA ILE A 57 -11.22 5.57 13.40
C ILE A 57 -11.67 7.03 13.45
N LEU A 58 -12.28 7.53 12.38
CA LEU A 58 -12.79 8.91 12.34
C LEU A 58 -13.82 9.16 13.44
N GLU A 59 -14.83 8.29 13.61
CA GLU A 59 -15.84 8.45 14.67
C GLU A 59 -15.18 8.48 16.05
N VAL A 60 -14.27 7.54 16.34
CA VAL A 60 -13.52 7.50 17.61
C VAL A 60 -12.76 8.81 17.82
N ASN A 61 -12.08 9.31 16.79
CA ASN A 61 -11.25 10.52 16.88
C ASN A 61 -12.07 11.78 17.20
N THR A 62 -13.38 11.81 16.91
CA THR A 62 -14.25 12.94 17.27
C THR A 62 -14.41 13.15 18.79
N HIS A 63 -14.06 12.17 19.61
CA HIS A 63 -14.09 12.27 21.08
C HIS A 63 -12.80 12.84 21.67
N TYR A 64 -11.75 12.97 20.87
CA TYR A 64 -10.42 13.41 21.27
C TYR A 64 -10.10 14.82 20.73
N PRO A 65 -9.11 15.53 21.30
CA PRO A 65 -8.61 16.77 20.73
C PRO A 65 -8.17 16.59 19.28
N HIS A 66 -8.40 17.59 18.44
CA HIS A 66 -8.01 17.53 17.02
C HIS A 66 -6.50 17.34 16.88
N GLY A 67 -6.11 16.24 16.27
CA GLY A 67 -4.70 15.84 16.10
C GLY A 67 -4.22 14.82 17.13
N ALA A 68 -5.11 14.28 17.98
CA ALA A 68 -4.78 13.10 18.78
C ALA A 68 -4.37 11.96 17.88
N SER A 69 -3.26 11.30 18.20
CA SER A 69 -2.73 10.19 17.42
C SER A 69 -3.58 8.92 17.60
N PHE A 70 -3.45 8.01 16.65
CA PHE A 70 -4.07 6.69 16.77
C PHE A 70 -3.60 5.95 18.02
N ASP A 71 -2.31 6.07 18.35
CA ASP A 71 -1.70 5.53 19.58
C ASP A 71 -2.39 6.02 20.86
N THR A 72 -2.68 7.32 20.93
CA THR A 72 -3.42 7.92 22.08
C THR A 72 -4.78 7.26 22.26
N MET A 73 -5.53 7.04 21.19
CA MET A 73 -6.84 6.39 21.24
C MET A 73 -6.74 4.93 21.66
N VAL A 74 -5.75 4.19 21.13
CA VAL A 74 -5.53 2.77 21.49
C VAL A 74 -5.17 2.65 22.95
N LYS A 75 -4.25 3.49 23.45
CA LYS A 75 -3.82 3.48 24.86
C LYS A 75 -4.98 3.78 25.82
N ASP A 76 -5.82 4.77 25.51
CA ASP A 76 -6.93 5.19 26.38
C ASP A 76 -8.10 4.19 26.38
N LEU A 77 -8.44 3.59 25.25
CA LEU A 77 -9.62 2.74 25.10
C LEU A 77 -9.34 1.24 25.27
N LEU A 78 -8.17 0.78 24.85
CA LEU A 78 -7.81 -0.65 24.86
C LEU A 78 -6.72 -0.98 25.88
N GLY A 79 -6.03 0.04 26.41
CA GLY A 79 -5.01 -0.10 27.43
C GLY A 79 -3.58 -0.33 26.90
N PRO A 80 -2.59 -0.41 27.80
CA PRO A 80 -1.17 -0.40 27.43
C PRO A 80 -0.73 -1.62 26.62
N ALA A 81 -1.28 -2.80 26.86
CA ALA A 81 -0.92 -4.01 26.13
C ALA A 81 -1.26 -3.88 24.63
N TRP A 82 -2.48 -3.43 24.30
CA TRP A 82 -2.88 -3.18 22.92
C TRP A 82 -2.10 -2.04 22.30
N ASN A 83 -1.69 -1.05 23.07
CA ASN A 83 -0.85 0.03 22.58
C ASN A 83 0.54 -0.48 22.14
N VAL A 84 1.14 -1.38 22.90
CA VAL A 84 2.42 -2.03 22.52
C VAL A 84 2.24 -2.87 21.27
N ILE A 85 1.18 -3.70 21.19
CA ILE A 85 0.88 -4.53 20.02
C ILE A 85 0.71 -3.64 18.78
N ASN A 86 -0.04 -2.53 18.90
CA ASN A 86 -0.22 -1.56 17.81
C ASN A 86 1.11 -0.94 17.37
N GLY A 87 1.91 -0.46 18.32
CA GLY A 87 3.20 0.16 18.03
C GLY A 87 4.16 -0.80 17.31
N VAL A 88 4.24 -2.05 17.78
CA VAL A 88 5.05 -3.10 17.14
C VAL A 88 4.53 -3.42 15.73
N ALA A 89 3.20 -3.56 15.55
CA ALA A 89 2.62 -3.83 14.24
C ALA A 89 2.89 -2.71 13.24
N VAL A 90 2.73 -1.44 13.66
CA VAL A 90 3.02 -0.26 12.81
C VAL A 90 4.51 -0.21 12.45
N ALA A 91 5.41 -0.37 13.43
CA ALA A 91 6.85 -0.38 13.17
C ALA A 91 7.23 -1.50 12.20
N PHE A 92 6.73 -2.72 12.43
CA PHE A 92 6.97 -3.86 11.55
C PHE A 92 6.51 -3.61 10.12
N VAL A 93 5.30 -3.05 9.93
CA VAL A 93 4.78 -2.66 8.61
C VAL A 93 5.70 -1.67 7.92
N LEU A 94 6.11 -0.60 8.61
CA LEU A 94 6.97 0.44 8.01
C LEU A 94 8.36 -0.10 7.64
N TYR A 95 8.96 -0.94 8.49
CA TYR A 95 10.23 -1.60 8.19
C TYR A 95 10.12 -2.56 6.99
N LEU A 96 9.08 -3.36 6.95
CA LEU A 96 8.89 -4.34 5.89
C LEU A 96 8.53 -3.70 4.55
N LEU A 97 7.76 -2.60 4.57
CA LEU A 97 7.54 -1.78 3.37
C LEU A 97 8.84 -1.15 2.88
N THR A 98 9.67 -0.62 3.78
CA THR A 98 10.99 -0.07 3.41
C THR A 98 11.85 -1.15 2.75
N TYR A 99 11.90 -2.35 3.33
CA TYR A 99 12.57 -3.52 2.76
C TYR A 99 12.05 -3.85 1.35
N ALA A 100 10.73 -3.97 1.19
CA ALA A 100 10.10 -4.31 -0.09
C ALA A 100 10.42 -3.27 -1.19
N TYR A 101 10.46 -2.00 -0.81
CA TYR A 101 10.77 -0.92 -1.75
C TYR A 101 12.26 -0.84 -2.11
N ILE A 102 13.18 -1.19 -1.19
CA ILE A 102 14.60 -1.34 -1.51
C ILE A 102 14.78 -2.48 -2.51
N PHE A 103 14.09 -3.59 -2.30
CA PHE A 103 14.18 -4.76 -3.17
C PHE A 103 13.72 -4.43 -4.60
N VAL A 104 12.46 -3.97 -4.77
CA VAL A 104 11.91 -3.72 -6.10
C VAL A 104 12.49 -2.46 -6.77
N GLY A 105 12.74 -1.39 -6.01
CA GLY A 105 13.38 -0.18 -6.53
C GLY A 105 14.82 -0.44 -6.96
N GLY A 106 15.53 -1.30 -6.22
CA GLY A 106 16.88 -1.76 -6.56
C GLY A 106 16.90 -2.59 -7.85
N ASP A 107 15.96 -3.51 -8.04
CA ASP A 107 15.84 -4.29 -9.27
C ASP A 107 15.58 -3.40 -10.49
N LEU A 108 14.62 -2.48 -10.40
CA LEU A 108 14.35 -1.51 -11.46
C LEU A 108 15.56 -0.60 -11.75
N THR A 109 16.31 -0.21 -10.71
CA THR A 109 17.51 0.62 -10.85
C THR A 109 18.63 -0.17 -11.53
N ALA A 110 18.87 -1.42 -11.12
CA ALA A 110 19.89 -2.27 -11.73
C ALA A 110 19.63 -2.47 -13.23
N LYS A 111 18.39 -2.79 -13.60
CA LYS A 111 17.96 -2.95 -15.00
C LYS A 111 18.05 -1.65 -15.78
N GLY A 112 17.63 -0.52 -15.19
CA GLY A 112 17.73 0.79 -15.83
C GLY A 112 19.17 1.21 -16.11
N ILE A 113 20.08 1.07 -15.14
CA ILE A 113 21.50 1.34 -15.33
C ILE A 113 22.10 0.37 -16.35
N GLY A 114 21.83 -0.93 -16.24
CA GLY A 114 22.32 -1.96 -17.15
C GLY A 114 21.96 -1.66 -18.60
N SER A 115 20.71 -1.27 -18.85
CA SER A 115 20.25 -0.84 -20.18
C SER A 115 20.98 0.41 -20.70
N ALA A 116 21.33 1.35 -19.83
CA ALA A 116 22.03 2.59 -20.20
C ALA A 116 23.51 2.37 -20.51
N VAL A 117 24.18 1.46 -19.77
CA VAL A 117 25.63 1.20 -19.95
C VAL A 117 25.93 0.03 -20.89
N GLY A 118 24.88 -0.69 -21.36
CA GLY A 118 25.01 -1.84 -22.24
C GLY A 118 25.59 -3.10 -21.57
N GLY A 119 25.36 -3.26 -20.26
CA GLY A 119 25.87 -4.39 -19.48
C GLY A 119 24.94 -4.77 -18.32
N GLU A 120 25.21 -5.92 -17.70
CA GLU A 120 24.45 -6.36 -16.52
C GLU A 120 24.96 -5.67 -15.24
N ILE A 121 24.06 -5.13 -14.45
CA ILE A 121 24.32 -4.55 -13.13
C ILE A 121 23.72 -5.49 -12.07
N SER A 122 24.52 -5.82 -11.05
CA SER A 122 24.03 -6.68 -9.98
C SER A 122 22.88 -6.02 -9.20
N LEU A 123 21.94 -6.84 -8.73
CA LEU A 123 20.81 -6.41 -7.90
C LEU A 123 21.30 -5.58 -6.69
N THR A 124 22.37 -6.03 -6.03
CA THR A 124 22.97 -5.33 -4.86
C THR A 124 23.40 -3.91 -5.20
N VAL A 125 24.01 -3.68 -6.36
CA VAL A 125 24.40 -2.32 -6.79
C VAL A 125 23.17 -1.46 -7.02
N GLY A 126 22.14 -1.99 -7.70
CA GLY A 126 20.86 -1.30 -7.89
C GLY A 126 20.19 -0.94 -6.56
N GLN A 127 20.17 -1.87 -5.59
CA GLN A 127 19.63 -1.66 -4.25
C GLN A 127 20.38 -0.54 -3.50
N LEU A 128 21.70 -0.56 -3.52
CA LEU A 128 22.52 0.46 -2.86
C LEU A 128 22.36 1.85 -3.50
N VAL A 129 22.27 1.92 -4.82
CA VAL A 129 22.06 3.20 -5.54
C VAL A 129 20.67 3.75 -5.25
N PHE A 130 19.61 2.96 -5.43
CA PHE A 130 18.24 3.38 -5.13
C PHE A 130 18.09 3.85 -3.68
N PHE A 131 18.54 3.02 -2.76
CA PHE A 131 18.50 3.28 -1.33
C PHE A 131 19.30 4.52 -0.96
N GLY A 132 20.56 4.61 -1.41
CA GLY A 132 21.49 5.70 -1.02
C GLY A 132 20.95 7.08 -1.39
N ILE A 133 20.40 7.22 -2.61
CA ILE A 133 19.84 8.50 -3.08
C ILE A 133 18.61 8.89 -2.25
N LEU A 134 17.67 7.97 -2.06
CA LEU A 134 16.41 8.30 -1.40
C LEU A 134 16.54 8.40 0.13
N ALA A 135 17.38 7.56 0.75
CA ALA A 135 17.70 7.66 2.18
C ALA A 135 18.43 8.97 2.49
N PHE A 136 19.31 9.44 1.61
CA PHE A 136 19.93 10.75 1.74
C PHE A 136 18.89 11.87 1.71
N CYS A 137 17.88 11.82 0.84
CA CYS A 137 16.82 12.81 0.80
C CYS A 137 16.05 12.89 2.14
N VAL A 138 15.72 11.74 2.72
CA VAL A 138 15.03 11.67 4.02
C VAL A 138 15.92 12.17 5.14
N TRP A 139 17.18 11.75 5.17
CA TRP A 139 18.15 12.22 6.16
C TRP A 139 18.37 13.74 6.08
N ALA A 140 18.45 14.30 4.87
CA ALA A 140 18.74 15.71 4.66
C ALA A 140 17.62 16.62 5.16
N SER A 141 16.37 16.41 4.74
CA SER A 141 15.23 17.16 5.28
C SER A 141 13.87 16.68 4.75
N ALA A 142 12.80 16.87 5.54
CA ALA A 142 11.42 16.65 5.10
C ALA A 142 11.04 17.55 3.90
N ARG A 143 11.60 18.76 3.78
CA ARG A 143 11.36 19.65 2.63
C ARG A 143 11.92 19.08 1.32
N LEU A 144 13.05 18.38 1.38
CA LEU A 144 13.63 17.74 0.20
C LEU A 144 12.77 16.57 -0.24
N VAL A 145 12.29 15.76 0.72
CA VAL A 145 11.32 14.68 0.48
C VAL A 145 10.07 15.22 -0.19
N ASP A 146 9.46 16.28 0.36
CA ASP A 146 8.24 16.88 -0.17
C ASP A 146 8.41 17.35 -1.63
N ARG A 147 9.51 18.04 -1.96
CA ARG A 147 9.79 18.49 -3.33
C ARG A 147 9.99 17.33 -4.30
N PHE A 148 10.81 16.34 -3.91
CA PHE A 148 11.04 15.15 -4.74
C PHE A 148 9.73 14.38 -4.98
N THR A 149 8.98 14.11 -3.92
CA THR A 149 7.69 13.40 -4.00
C THR A 149 6.71 14.14 -4.91
N SER A 150 6.63 15.47 -4.82
CA SER A 150 5.75 16.27 -5.68
C SER A 150 6.08 16.14 -7.17
N ILE A 151 7.37 16.16 -7.51
CA ILE A 151 7.84 15.98 -8.90
C ILE A 151 7.54 14.56 -9.39
N LEU A 152 7.86 13.55 -8.56
CA LEU A 152 7.66 12.16 -8.90
C LEU A 152 6.17 11.81 -9.05
N ILE A 153 5.28 12.36 -8.21
CA ILE A 153 3.81 12.17 -8.36
C ILE A 153 3.33 12.76 -9.69
N GLY A 154 3.80 13.94 -10.07
CA GLY A 154 3.46 14.53 -11.36
C GLY A 154 3.84 13.63 -12.53
N GLY A 155 5.07 13.14 -12.55
CA GLY A 155 5.55 12.19 -13.55
C GLY A 155 4.82 10.86 -13.51
N MET A 156 4.54 10.33 -12.31
CA MET A 156 3.78 9.09 -12.10
C MET A 156 2.37 9.18 -12.72
N VAL A 157 1.66 10.27 -12.50
CA VAL A 157 0.32 10.47 -13.08
C VAL A 157 0.36 10.47 -14.60
N LEU A 158 1.31 11.21 -15.20
CA LEU A 158 1.45 11.29 -16.64
C LEU A 158 1.80 9.92 -17.26
N THR A 159 2.77 9.23 -16.68
CA THR A 159 3.20 7.91 -17.18
C THR A 159 2.13 6.85 -16.94
N PHE A 160 1.37 6.93 -15.84
CA PHE A 160 0.23 6.06 -15.59
C PHE A 160 -0.85 6.20 -16.66
N ILE A 161 -1.28 7.44 -16.95
CA ILE A 161 -2.31 7.70 -17.96
C ILE A 161 -1.86 7.19 -19.32
N TRP A 162 -0.61 7.43 -19.68
CA TRP A 162 -0.07 7.00 -20.97
C TRP A 162 0.01 5.46 -21.04
N ALA A 163 0.67 4.83 -20.08
CA ALA A 163 0.85 3.37 -20.08
C ALA A 163 -0.49 2.64 -19.98
N THR A 164 -1.32 3.02 -19.00
CA THR A 164 -2.61 2.36 -18.75
C THR A 164 -3.57 2.60 -19.92
N GLY A 165 -3.60 3.82 -20.49
CA GLY A 165 -4.43 4.15 -21.64
C GLY A 165 -4.11 3.28 -22.87
N GLY A 166 -2.84 3.12 -23.20
CA GLY A 166 -2.39 2.24 -24.28
C GLY A 166 -2.75 0.77 -24.04
N LEU A 167 -2.44 0.25 -22.85
CA LEU A 167 -2.74 -1.14 -22.51
C LEU A 167 -4.24 -1.43 -22.43
N ILE A 168 -5.08 -0.50 -21.99
CA ILE A 168 -6.54 -0.66 -22.02
C ILE A 168 -7.07 -0.70 -23.43
N ALA A 169 -6.52 0.14 -24.33
CA ALA A 169 -6.90 0.13 -25.74
C ALA A 169 -6.55 -1.20 -26.43
N ASP A 170 -5.44 -1.83 -26.03
CA ASP A 170 -4.98 -3.13 -26.56
C ASP A 170 -5.60 -4.34 -25.83
N ALA A 171 -6.36 -4.13 -24.76
CA ALA A 171 -6.90 -5.19 -23.93
C ALA A 171 -7.86 -6.10 -24.71
N LYS A 172 -7.60 -7.40 -24.64
CA LYS A 172 -8.37 -8.45 -25.33
C LYS A 172 -9.40 -9.04 -24.39
N MET A 173 -10.69 -8.88 -24.70
CA MET A 173 -11.78 -9.42 -23.88
C MET A 173 -11.67 -10.93 -23.62
N PRO A 174 -11.29 -11.79 -24.59
CA PRO A 174 -11.05 -13.20 -24.31
C PRO A 174 -9.95 -13.47 -23.27
N VAL A 175 -8.88 -12.68 -23.27
CA VAL A 175 -7.80 -12.76 -22.27
C VAL A 175 -8.30 -12.29 -20.92
N LEU A 176 -8.94 -11.10 -20.88
CA LEU A 176 -9.44 -10.50 -19.65
C LEU A 176 -10.42 -11.40 -18.89
N PHE A 177 -11.31 -12.09 -19.61
CA PHE A 177 -12.30 -12.99 -19.01
C PHE A 177 -11.90 -14.47 -19.04
N ASP A 178 -10.67 -14.78 -19.48
CA ASP A 178 -10.12 -16.15 -19.55
C ASP A 178 -11.08 -17.14 -20.24
N THR A 179 -11.67 -16.71 -21.38
CA THR A 179 -12.74 -17.47 -22.06
C THR A 179 -12.24 -18.77 -22.69
N GLN A 180 -10.93 -18.97 -22.80
CA GLN A 180 -10.28 -20.16 -23.34
C GLN A 180 -9.80 -21.11 -22.23
N ALA A 181 -10.11 -20.81 -20.97
CA ALA A 181 -9.74 -21.68 -19.86
C ALA A 181 -10.36 -23.07 -20.00
N PRO A 182 -9.65 -24.13 -19.60
CA PRO A 182 -10.19 -25.47 -19.56
C PRO A 182 -11.47 -25.57 -18.75
N ALA A 183 -12.42 -26.40 -19.19
CA ALA A 183 -13.65 -26.63 -18.44
C ALA A 183 -13.33 -27.14 -17.02
N GLY A 184 -13.97 -26.54 -16.00
CA GLY A 184 -13.70 -26.88 -14.60
C GLY A 184 -12.58 -26.10 -13.94
N THR A 185 -11.97 -25.10 -14.62
CA THR A 185 -10.99 -24.21 -13.99
C THR A 185 -11.59 -23.53 -12.77
N SER A 186 -10.96 -23.71 -11.61
CA SER A 186 -11.39 -23.06 -10.36
C SER A 186 -10.57 -21.80 -10.09
N TYR A 187 -11.26 -20.69 -9.84
CA TYR A 187 -10.64 -19.40 -9.54
C TYR A 187 -10.73 -19.06 -8.04
N TRP A 188 -11.88 -19.33 -7.43
CA TRP A 188 -12.18 -18.90 -6.07
C TRP A 188 -11.31 -19.53 -4.99
N MET A 189 -10.74 -20.69 -5.26
CA MET A 189 -9.83 -21.35 -4.33
C MET A 189 -8.57 -20.52 -4.03
N TYR A 190 -8.23 -19.56 -4.89
CA TYR A 190 -7.08 -18.66 -4.74
C TYR A 190 -7.43 -17.31 -4.08
N ALA A 191 -8.70 -17.07 -3.71
CA ALA A 191 -9.12 -15.79 -3.17
C ALA A 191 -8.43 -15.45 -1.84
N ALA A 192 -8.20 -16.45 -1.00
CA ALA A 192 -7.56 -16.28 0.30
C ALA A 192 -6.13 -15.69 0.16
N THR A 193 -5.35 -16.19 -0.79
CA THR A 193 -3.95 -15.77 -0.98
C THR A 193 -3.82 -14.33 -1.51
N ALA A 194 -4.87 -13.79 -2.16
CA ALA A 194 -4.88 -12.42 -2.67
C ALA A 194 -5.22 -11.37 -1.59
N LEU A 195 -5.98 -11.75 -0.55
CA LEU A 195 -6.52 -10.81 0.44
C LEU A 195 -5.46 -9.95 1.16
N PRO A 196 -4.37 -10.52 1.72
CA PRO A 196 -3.39 -9.72 2.48
C PRO A 196 -2.67 -8.68 1.62
N VAL A 197 -2.36 -9.01 0.36
CA VAL A 197 -1.73 -8.08 -0.59
C VAL A 197 -2.69 -6.96 -0.97
N CYS A 198 -3.95 -7.29 -1.27
CA CYS A 198 -4.98 -6.30 -1.56
C CYS A 198 -5.23 -5.39 -0.34
N LEU A 199 -5.23 -5.93 0.89
CA LEU A 199 -5.36 -5.11 2.11
C LEU A 199 -4.21 -4.11 2.23
N ALA A 200 -2.96 -4.56 2.05
CA ALA A 200 -1.79 -3.68 2.12
C ALA A 200 -1.87 -2.53 1.11
N SER A 201 -2.51 -2.76 -0.05
CA SER A 201 -2.68 -1.74 -1.10
C SER A 201 -3.64 -0.61 -0.70
N PHE A 202 -4.57 -0.80 0.23
CA PHE A 202 -5.52 0.21 0.71
C PHE A 202 -5.12 0.86 2.04
N GLY A 203 -3.82 0.99 2.32
CA GLY A 203 -3.31 1.58 3.55
C GLY A 203 -3.39 3.11 3.58
N PHE A 204 -4.36 3.70 4.29
CA PHE A 204 -4.50 5.15 4.48
C PHE A 204 -4.82 5.56 5.94
N HIS A 205 -4.98 4.60 6.83
CA HIS A 205 -5.53 4.77 8.18
C HIS A 205 -4.75 5.78 9.03
N GLY A 206 -3.43 5.86 8.84
CA GLY A 206 -2.58 6.85 9.50
C GLY A 206 -2.95 8.31 9.19
N ASN A 207 -3.60 8.56 8.05
CA ASN A 207 -3.96 9.92 7.63
C ASN A 207 -5.28 10.43 8.22
N VAL A 208 -6.10 9.57 8.85
CA VAL A 208 -7.43 9.96 9.36
C VAL A 208 -7.34 11.08 10.38
N SER A 209 -6.47 10.93 11.40
CA SER A 209 -6.26 11.94 12.44
C SER A 209 -5.67 13.24 11.88
N SER A 210 -4.74 13.14 10.95
CA SER A 210 -4.13 14.28 10.26
C SER A 210 -5.15 15.05 9.43
N LEU A 211 -6.06 14.37 8.73
CA LEU A 211 -7.14 15.00 7.99
C LEU A 211 -8.16 15.69 8.91
N LEU A 212 -8.49 15.08 10.05
CA LEU A 212 -9.39 15.72 11.02
C LEU A 212 -8.78 17.02 11.55
N LYS A 213 -7.46 17.05 11.81
CA LYS A 213 -6.73 18.27 12.15
C LYS A 213 -6.71 19.27 10.98
N TYR A 214 -6.43 18.80 9.75
CA TYR A 214 -6.41 19.62 8.53
C TYR A 214 -7.75 20.32 8.30
N PHE A 215 -8.87 19.63 8.49
CA PHE A 215 -10.22 20.18 8.37
C PHE A 215 -10.74 20.83 9.68
N LYS A 216 -9.90 21.06 10.67
CA LYS A 216 -10.25 21.71 11.94
C LYS A 216 -11.45 21.08 12.65
N GLY A 217 -11.56 19.76 12.61
CA GLY A 217 -12.61 18.99 13.27
C GLY A 217 -13.88 18.75 12.45
N ASP A 218 -13.93 19.17 11.18
CA ASP A 218 -15.07 18.89 10.28
C ASP A 218 -15.05 17.41 9.85
N ALA A 219 -15.53 16.53 10.75
CA ALA A 219 -15.55 15.09 10.51
C ALA A 219 -16.40 14.67 9.29
N PRO A 220 -17.58 15.26 8.99
CA PRO A 220 -18.31 14.98 7.75
C PRO A 220 -17.48 15.24 6.50
N LYS A 221 -16.66 16.28 6.49
CA LYS A 221 -15.79 16.59 5.35
C LYS A 221 -14.63 15.62 5.24
N VAL A 222 -14.06 15.17 6.37
CA VAL A 222 -13.08 14.06 6.39
C VAL A 222 -13.70 12.78 5.82
N ALA A 223 -14.89 12.39 6.30
CA ALA A 223 -15.58 11.19 5.80
C ALA A 223 -15.78 11.23 4.29
N LYS A 224 -16.24 12.37 3.73
CA LYS A 224 -16.36 12.55 2.28
C LYS A 224 -15.01 12.44 1.57
N SER A 225 -13.94 12.98 2.16
CA SER A 225 -12.58 12.86 1.61
C SER A 225 -12.08 11.41 1.58
N LEU A 226 -12.38 10.62 2.64
CA LEU A 226 -12.06 9.19 2.68
C LEU A 226 -12.81 8.43 1.58
N TRP A 227 -14.14 8.65 1.45
CA TRP A 227 -14.95 8.04 0.40
C TRP A 227 -14.42 8.34 -0.99
N VAL A 228 -14.24 9.62 -1.31
CA VAL A 228 -13.82 10.05 -2.66
C VAL A 228 -12.39 9.60 -2.95
N GLY A 229 -11.47 9.78 -2.01
CA GLY A 229 -10.06 9.41 -2.21
C GLY A 229 -9.84 7.91 -2.39
N THR A 230 -10.49 7.08 -1.57
CA THR A 230 -10.39 5.62 -1.70
C THR A 230 -11.14 5.09 -2.91
N LEU A 231 -12.24 5.73 -3.34
CA LEU A 231 -12.96 5.37 -4.57
C LEU A 231 -12.11 5.68 -5.81
N ILE A 232 -11.40 6.82 -5.84
CA ILE A 232 -10.44 7.13 -6.91
C ILE A 232 -9.37 6.03 -6.98
N ALA A 233 -8.82 5.62 -5.83
CA ALA A 233 -7.84 4.56 -5.79
C ALA A 233 -8.39 3.21 -6.28
N LEU A 234 -9.61 2.85 -5.88
CA LEU A 234 -10.28 1.64 -6.36
C LEU A 234 -10.44 1.64 -7.89
N VAL A 235 -10.91 2.77 -8.46
CA VAL A 235 -11.06 2.91 -9.92
C VAL A 235 -9.71 2.75 -10.62
N ILE A 236 -8.65 3.37 -10.09
CA ILE A 236 -7.28 3.24 -10.63
C ILE A 236 -6.79 1.79 -10.55
N TYR A 237 -7.09 1.08 -9.46
CA TYR A 237 -6.74 -0.34 -9.33
C TYR A 237 -7.49 -1.22 -10.33
N ILE A 238 -8.77 -0.95 -10.57
CA ILE A 238 -9.55 -1.67 -11.59
C ILE A 238 -8.99 -1.41 -13.00
N LEU A 239 -8.66 -0.15 -13.33
CA LEU A 239 -8.03 0.20 -14.60
C LEU A 239 -6.67 -0.50 -14.77
N TRP A 240 -5.89 -0.59 -13.70
CA TRP A 240 -4.62 -1.32 -13.67
C TRP A 240 -4.81 -2.82 -13.89
N GLN A 241 -5.82 -3.43 -13.26
CA GLN A 241 -6.17 -4.84 -13.50
C GLN A 241 -6.55 -5.09 -14.96
N ILE A 242 -7.38 -4.22 -15.55
CA ILE A 242 -7.76 -4.32 -16.96
C ILE A 242 -6.51 -4.21 -17.86
N ALA A 243 -5.65 -3.23 -17.57
CA ALA A 243 -4.43 -3.00 -18.35
C ALA A 243 -3.49 -4.23 -18.33
N ILE A 244 -3.30 -4.87 -17.20
CA ILE A 244 -2.39 -6.01 -17.07
C ILE A 244 -3.07 -7.30 -17.48
N GLN A 245 -4.20 -7.68 -16.86
CA GLN A 245 -4.87 -8.97 -17.09
C GLN A 245 -5.62 -9.02 -18.43
N GLY A 246 -5.88 -7.88 -19.07
CA GLY A 246 -6.42 -7.81 -20.43
C GLY A 246 -5.38 -8.07 -21.53
N ASN A 247 -4.09 -7.96 -21.21
CA ASN A 247 -2.99 -8.14 -22.17
C ASN A 247 -2.12 -9.38 -21.88
N LEU A 248 -1.98 -9.76 -20.60
CA LEU A 248 -1.16 -10.90 -20.21
C LEU A 248 -2.07 -12.08 -19.84
N PRO A 249 -2.07 -13.21 -20.60
CA PRO A 249 -2.87 -14.40 -20.29
C PRO A 249 -2.52 -14.96 -18.91
N ARG A 250 -3.50 -15.63 -18.28
CA ARG A 250 -3.37 -16.14 -16.91
C ARG A 250 -2.21 -17.11 -16.71
N ASN A 251 -2.00 -18.04 -17.65
CA ASN A 251 -0.90 -19.00 -17.62
C ASN A 251 0.48 -18.33 -17.81
N GLU A 252 0.54 -17.15 -18.39
CA GLU A 252 1.78 -16.41 -18.61
C GLU A 252 2.26 -15.64 -17.36
N PHE A 253 1.51 -15.72 -16.24
CA PHE A 253 1.98 -15.22 -14.95
C PHE A 253 3.00 -16.17 -14.28
N ALA A 254 3.20 -17.40 -14.77
CA ALA A 254 4.15 -18.34 -14.18
C ALA A 254 5.57 -17.78 -13.98
N PRO A 255 6.21 -17.10 -14.95
CA PRO A 255 7.53 -16.49 -14.74
C PRO A 255 7.52 -15.38 -13.67
N VAL A 256 6.44 -14.59 -13.62
CA VAL A 256 6.28 -13.49 -12.63
C VAL A 256 6.15 -14.06 -11.23
N ILE A 257 5.37 -15.13 -11.08
CA ILE A 257 5.18 -15.84 -9.80
C ILE A 257 6.47 -16.53 -9.37
N ALA A 258 7.17 -17.19 -10.28
CA ALA A 258 8.47 -17.83 -10.00
C ALA A 258 9.54 -16.80 -9.56
N ALA A 259 9.45 -15.57 -10.07
CA ALA A 259 10.26 -14.43 -9.64
C ALA A 259 9.67 -13.70 -8.42
N GLU A 260 8.77 -14.35 -7.67
CA GLU A 260 8.13 -13.82 -6.46
C GLU A 260 7.48 -12.43 -6.66
N GLY A 261 6.91 -12.20 -7.85
CA GLY A 261 6.20 -10.96 -8.19
C GLY A 261 7.09 -9.75 -8.44
N GLN A 262 8.32 -9.95 -8.88
CA GLN A 262 9.19 -8.85 -9.30
C GLN A 262 8.53 -8.03 -10.40
N VAL A 263 8.43 -6.72 -10.18
CA VAL A 263 7.76 -5.78 -11.09
C VAL A 263 8.44 -5.72 -12.44
N SER A 264 9.76 -5.81 -12.49
CA SER A 264 10.52 -5.83 -13.74
C SER A 264 10.22 -7.06 -14.60
N VAL A 265 10.05 -8.25 -13.97
CA VAL A 265 9.66 -9.48 -14.67
C VAL A 265 8.23 -9.38 -15.18
N LEU A 266 7.32 -8.78 -14.42
CA LEU A 266 5.96 -8.49 -14.89
C LEU A 266 5.98 -7.61 -16.16
N ILE A 267 6.76 -6.51 -16.14
CA ILE A 267 6.87 -5.59 -17.29
C ILE A 267 7.49 -6.31 -18.49
N GLU A 268 8.56 -7.08 -18.30
CA GLU A 268 9.21 -7.84 -19.36
C GLU A 268 8.27 -8.90 -19.96
N THR A 269 7.53 -9.62 -19.11
CA THR A 269 6.57 -10.61 -19.58
C THR A 269 5.43 -9.95 -20.34
N LEU A 270 4.87 -8.86 -19.82
CA LEU A 270 3.80 -8.10 -20.47
C LEU A 270 4.24 -7.53 -21.83
N SER A 271 5.48 -7.07 -21.97
CA SER A 271 6.01 -6.49 -23.20
C SER A 271 6.06 -7.49 -24.38
N LYS A 272 6.06 -8.79 -24.10
CA LYS A 272 6.00 -9.85 -25.13
C LYS A 272 4.61 -9.97 -25.75
N PHE A 273 3.57 -9.52 -25.07
CA PHE A 273 2.16 -9.63 -25.46
C PHE A 273 1.54 -8.29 -25.90
N ALA A 274 2.05 -7.16 -25.38
CA ALA A 274 1.61 -5.83 -25.74
C ALA A 274 2.26 -5.38 -27.06
N GLN A 275 1.44 -4.86 -27.98
CA GLN A 275 1.92 -4.45 -29.32
C GLN A 275 2.47 -3.01 -29.35
N THR A 276 2.44 -2.29 -28.25
CA THR A 276 2.82 -0.87 -28.17
C THR A 276 4.33 -0.72 -27.95
N GLY A 277 5.04 -0.21 -28.97
CA GLY A 277 6.47 0.12 -28.87
C GLY A 277 6.79 1.09 -27.72
N ASN A 278 7.88 0.88 -26.99
CA ASN A 278 8.32 1.61 -25.80
C ASN A 278 7.41 1.55 -24.57
N MET A 279 6.41 0.67 -24.51
CA MET A 279 5.52 0.52 -23.36
C MET A 279 6.29 0.03 -22.13
N ASP A 280 7.28 -0.85 -22.32
CA ASP A 280 8.20 -1.31 -21.30
C ASP A 280 8.92 -0.17 -20.58
N LYS A 281 9.40 0.83 -21.31
CA LYS A 281 10.08 2.00 -20.75
C LYS A 281 9.13 2.89 -19.95
N VAL A 282 7.92 3.12 -20.47
CA VAL A 282 6.92 3.95 -19.78
C VAL A 282 6.43 3.26 -18.51
N LEU A 283 6.19 1.95 -18.55
CA LEU A 283 5.81 1.15 -17.37
C LEU A 283 6.93 1.09 -16.35
N THR A 284 8.18 0.93 -16.78
CA THR A 284 9.35 0.95 -15.89
C THR A 284 9.48 2.29 -15.20
N LEU A 285 9.34 3.40 -15.94
CA LEU A 285 9.40 4.75 -15.39
C LEU A 285 8.25 5.02 -14.41
N PHE A 286 7.02 4.62 -14.76
CA PHE A 286 5.87 4.68 -13.86
C PHE A 286 6.12 3.90 -12.57
N SER A 287 6.55 2.65 -12.68
CA SER A 287 6.80 1.78 -11.54
C SER A 287 7.91 2.33 -10.64
N TYR A 288 8.99 2.85 -11.24
CA TYR A 288 10.08 3.48 -10.51
C TYR A 288 9.59 4.69 -9.69
N MET A 289 8.79 5.57 -10.30
CA MET A 289 8.24 6.72 -9.58
C MET A 289 7.26 6.30 -8.49
N ALA A 290 6.41 5.31 -8.74
CA ALA A 290 5.48 4.77 -7.74
C ALA A 290 6.21 4.17 -6.53
N ILE A 291 7.28 3.41 -6.75
CA ILE A 291 8.11 2.83 -5.68
C ILE A 291 8.89 3.93 -4.94
N ALA A 292 9.50 4.88 -5.66
CA ALA A 292 10.30 5.94 -5.06
C ALA A 292 9.44 6.88 -4.18
N THR A 293 8.25 7.26 -4.63
CA THR A 293 7.32 8.07 -3.82
C THR A 293 6.85 7.33 -2.58
N SER A 294 6.54 6.04 -2.72
CA SER A 294 6.15 5.19 -1.59
C SER A 294 7.29 5.00 -0.59
N PHE A 295 8.52 4.77 -1.07
CA PHE A 295 9.71 4.71 -0.22
C PHE A 295 9.88 6.00 0.58
N LEU A 296 9.86 7.17 -0.07
CA LEU A 296 10.04 8.46 0.59
C LEU A 296 8.95 8.70 1.67
N GLY A 297 7.69 8.40 1.36
CA GLY A 297 6.60 8.58 2.31
C GLY A 297 6.69 7.65 3.52
N VAL A 298 6.91 6.36 3.29
CA VAL A 298 7.00 5.34 4.34
C VAL A 298 8.22 5.55 5.22
N THR A 299 9.39 5.82 4.61
CA THR A 299 10.63 5.99 5.36
C THR A 299 10.68 7.32 6.13
N LEU A 300 10.06 8.38 5.63
CA LEU A 300 9.89 9.61 6.40
C LEU A 300 9.01 9.35 7.63
N GLY A 301 7.90 8.64 7.47
CA GLY A 301 7.04 8.26 8.59
C GLY A 301 7.75 7.38 9.62
N LEU A 302 8.55 6.40 9.18
CA LEU A 302 9.35 5.56 10.07
C LEU A 302 10.45 6.38 10.77
N PHE A 303 11.10 7.29 10.06
CA PHE A 303 12.11 8.18 10.59
C PHE A 303 11.54 9.05 11.73
N ASP A 304 10.41 9.70 11.50
CA ASP A 304 9.75 10.53 12.50
C ASP A 304 9.28 9.70 13.71
N TYR A 305 8.74 8.50 13.45
CA TYR A 305 8.33 7.56 14.49
C TYR A 305 9.50 7.14 15.40
N ILE A 306 10.66 6.81 14.83
CA ILE A 306 11.87 6.44 15.58
C ILE A 306 12.40 7.65 16.36
N ALA A 307 12.48 8.83 15.73
CA ALA A 307 12.91 10.05 16.40
C ALA A 307 12.03 10.36 17.63
N ASP A 308 10.71 10.15 17.52
CA ASP A 308 9.78 10.37 18.62
C ASP A 308 9.94 9.36 19.76
N ILE A 309 10.09 8.06 19.44
CA ILE A 309 10.31 7.01 20.46
C ILE A 309 11.57 7.28 21.29
N PHE A 310 12.68 7.61 20.62
CA PHE A 310 13.97 7.82 21.28
C PHE A 310 14.18 9.27 21.72
N LYS A 311 13.22 10.17 21.48
CA LYS A 311 13.30 11.60 21.78
C LYS A 311 14.56 12.26 21.22
N TRP A 312 15.01 11.83 20.05
CA TRP A 312 16.14 12.42 19.36
C TRP A 312 15.73 13.74 18.69
N ASN A 313 16.57 14.75 18.85
CA ASN A 313 16.33 16.07 18.27
C ASN A 313 16.75 16.13 16.78
N ASP A 314 16.41 17.24 16.14
CA ASP A 314 16.66 17.46 14.69
C ASP A 314 18.09 17.96 14.38
N SER A 315 19.05 17.79 15.32
CA SER A 315 20.46 18.03 15.06
C SER A 315 21.04 17.01 14.09
N ILE A 316 22.17 17.31 13.45
CA ILE A 316 22.87 16.38 12.54
C ILE A 316 23.11 15.03 13.23
N SER A 317 23.59 15.04 14.48
CA SER A 317 23.82 13.81 15.26
C SER A 317 22.52 13.05 15.54
N GLY A 318 21.44 13.75 15.94
CA GLY A 318 20.12 13.13 16.17
C GLY A 318 19.56 12.51 14.89
N ARG A 319 19.57 13.25 13.79
CA ARG A 319 19.13 12.75 12.46
C ARG A 319 19.96 11.56 11.99
N THR A 320 21.30 11.56 12.21
CA THR A 320 22.15 10.43 11.81
C THR A 320 21.84 9.16 12.62
N LYS A 321 21.62 9.28 13.94
CA LYS A 321 21.18 8.15 14.78
C LYS A 321 19.83 7.62 14.33
N THR A 322 18.87 8.52 14.08
CA THR A 322 17.54 8.15 13.57
C THR A 322 17.66 7.45 12.22
N ALA A 323 18.45 7.99 11.28
CA ALA A 323 18.68 7.38 9.97
C ALA A 323 19.30 5.99 10.08
N ALA A 324 20.30 5.82 10.95
CA ALA A 324 20.92 4.51 11.14
C ALA A 324 19.88 3.46 11.58
N LEU A 325 19.04 3.78 12.56
CA LEU A 325 18.01 2.85 13.04
C LEU A 325 16.86 2.67 12.03
N THR A 326 16.51 3.71 11.29
CA THR A 326 15.47 3.65 10.24
C THR A 326 15.90 2.76 9.07
N PHE A 327 17.16 2.91 8.64
CA PHE A 327 17.58 2.41 7.33
C PHE A 327 18.44 1.16 7.36
N LEU A 328 19.31 0.98 8.39
CA LEU A 328 20.18 -0.19 8.42
C LEU A 328 19.42 -1.53 8.56
N PRO A 329 18.39 -1.67 9.42
CA PRO A 329 17.71 -2.95 9.54
C PRO A 329 17.07 -3.42 8.24
N PRO A 330 16.26 -2.62 7.52
CA PRO A 330 15.63 -3.08 6.27
C PRO A 330 16.64 -3.26 5.13
N LEU A 331 17.72 -2.45 5.08
CA LEU A 331 18.77 -2.62 4.08
C LEU A 331 19.54 -3.94 4.31
N ILE A 332 19.99 -4.20 5.53
CA ILE A 332 20.69 -5.44 5.87
C ILE A 332 19.80 -6.66 5.61
N SER A 333 18.52 -6.57 6.02
CA SER A 333 17.56 -7.64 5.74
C SER A 333 17.38 -7.88 4.24
N CYS A 334 17.32 -6.81 3.43
CA CYS A 334 17.17 -6.91 1.99
C CYS A 334 18.40 -7.56 1.31
N LEU A 335 19.60 -7.26 1.81
CA LEU A 335 20.85 -7.81 1.26
C LEU A 335 21.08 -9.27 1.67
N LEU A 336 20.67 -9.66 2.87
CA LEU A 336 20.89 -11.01 3.41
C LEU A 336 19.76 -11.99 3.07
N PHE A 337 18.54 -11.51 2.97
CA PHE A 337 17.33 -12.32 2.80
C PHE A 337 16.47 -11.73 1.67
N PRO A 338 16.90 -11.85 0.40
CA PRO A 338 16.16 -11.31 -0.72
C PRO A 338 14.90 -12.15 -0.96
N THR A 339 13.77 -11.77 -0.35
CA THR A 339 12.44 -12.32 -0.65
C THR A 339 11.71 -11.41 -1.64
N GLY A 340 10.82 -12.00 -2.43
CA GLY A 340 10.12 -11.27 -3.48
C GLY A 340 9.16 -10.20 -2.98
N PHE A 341 8.84 -9.28 -3.87
CA PHE A 341 8.01 -8.12 -3.59
C PHE A 341 6.60 -8.48 -3.12
N VAL A 342 5.93 -9.41 -3.80
CA VAL A 342 4.57 -9.83 -3.45
C VAL A 342 4.53 -10.55 -2.11
N THR A 343 5.52 -11.40 -1.83
CA THR A 343 5.67 -12.08 -0.54
C THR A 343 5.85 -11.07 0.60
N ALA A 344 6.74 -10.09 0.43
CA ALA A 344 6.93 -9.04 1.43
C ALA A 344 5.64 -8.23 1.68
N ILE A 345 4.92 -7.84 0.62
CA ILE A 345 3.63 -7.13 0.74
C ILE A 345 2.57 -8.01 1.43
N GLY A 346 2.59 -9.33 1.24
CA GLY A 346 1.73 -10.26 1.99
C GLY A 346 1.96 -10.19 3.51
N TYR A 347 3.21 -10.18 3.96
CA TYR A 347 3.54 -9.99 5.38
C TYR A 347 3.18 -8.60 5.90
N VAL A 348 3.33 -7.56 5.07
CA VAL A 348 2.81 -6.21 5.38
C VAL A 348 1.31 -6.28 5.62
N GLY A 349 0.55 -6.96 4.76
CA GLY A 349 -0.88 -7.15 4.90
C GLY A 349 -1.27 -7.84 6.20
N LEU A 350 -0.53 -8.90 6.58
CA LEU A 350 -0.73 -9.60 7.86
C LEU A 350 -0.62 -8.64 9.06
N ALA A 351 0.49 -7.91 9.15
CA ALA A 351 0.72 -7.01 10.28
C ALA A 351 -0.19 -5.77 10.22
N ALA A 352 -0.44 -5.22 9.02
CA ALA A 352 -1.34 -4.11 8.83
C ALA A 352 -2.77 -4.44 9.27
N THR A 353 -3.22 -5.67 9.09
CA THR A 353 -4.57 -6.12 9.50
C THR A 353 -4.86 -5.84 10.98
N ILE A 354 -3.84 -5.91 11.85
CA ILE A 354 -4.02 -5.66 13.27
C ILE A 354 -4.50 -4.21 13.50
N TRP A 355 -3.82 -3.23 12.96
CA TRP A 355 -4.11 -1.82 13.22
C TRP A 355 -5.09 -1.19 12.22
N THR A 356 -5.33 -1.81 11.07
CA THR A 356 -6.31 -1.32 10.08
C THR A 356 -7.65 -2.06 10.10
N GLY A 357 -7.71 -3.27 10.62
CA GLY A 357 -8.92 -4.10 10.68
C GLY A 357 -9.39 -4.34 12.12
N ILE A 358 -8.57 -5.02 12.93
CA ILE A 358 -8.97 -5.49 14.26
C ILE A 358 -9.12 -4.33 15.24
N ILE A 359 -8.09 -3.52 15.41
CA ILE A 359 -8.07 -2.42 16.38
C ILE A 359 -9.17 -1.39 16.12
N PRO A 360 -9.45 -0.91 14.89
CA PRO A 360 -10.52 0.05 14.65
C PRO A 360 -11.91 -0.42 15.09
N ALA A 361 -12.25 -1.68 14.85
CA ALA A 361 -13.51 -2.25 15.30
C ALA A 361 -13.61 -2.30 16.83
N MET A 362 -12.53 -2.71 17.51
CA MET A 362 -12.44 -2.72 18.97
C MET A 362 -12.50 -1.31 19.56
N LEU A 363 -11.81 -0.34 18.94
CA LEU A 363 -11.83 1.07 19.35
C LEU A 363 -13.24 1.64 19.29
N LEU A 364 -13.96 1.43 18.16
CA LEU A 364 -15.30 1.93 18.00
C LEU A 364 -16.25 1.30 19.03
N TYR A 365 -16.16 0.00 19.26
CA TYR A 365 -16.95 -0.69 20.29
C TYR A 365 -16.72 -0.06 21.68
N ARG A 366 -15.46 0.07 22.10
CA ARG A 366 -15.10 0.66 23.39
C ARG A 366 -15.45 2.15 23.50
N SER A 367 -15.23 2.91 22.44
CA SER A 367 -15.55 4.34 22.39
C SER A 367 -17.04 4.59 22.59
N ARG A 368 -17.90 3.83 21.90
CA ARG A 368 -19.35 3.95 22.05
C ARG A 368 -19.85 3.56 23.44
N HIS A 369 -19.18 2.63 24.13
CA HIS A 369 -19.50 2.30 25.51
C HIS A 369 -19.02 3.37 26.51
N LYS A 370 -17.85 3.98 26.27
CA LYS A 370 -17.26 4.98 27.17
C LYS A 370 -17.84 6.38 26.97
N PHE A 371 -18.03 6.80 25.73
CA PHE A 371 -18.37 8.17 25.37
C PHE A 371 -19.72 8.33 24.64
N GLY A 372 -20.33 7.22 24.22
CA GLY A 372 -21.48 7.23 23.32
C GLY A 372 -21.08 7.36 21.85
N VAL A 373 -22.05 7.71 21.02
CA VAL A 373 -21.84 7.92 19.58
C VAL A 373 -21.03 9.19 19.35
N GLY A 374 -20.22 9.22 18.28
CA GLY A 374 -19.38 10.36 17.93
C GLY A 374 -20.15 11.67 17.82
N LYS A 375 -19.53 12.76 18.26
CA LYS A 375 -20.19 14.08 18.42
C LYS A 375 -20.70 14.69 17.11
N ASN A 376 -19.88 14.64 16.07
CA ASN A 376 -20.13 15.31 14.78
C ASN A 376 -20.20 14.32 13.61
N TYR A 377 -19.92 13.04 13.87
CA TYR A 377 -19.92 12.00 12.85
C TYR A 377 -20.23 10.64 13.49
N LYS A 378 -21.05 9.87 12.81
CA LYS A 378 -21.40 8.50 13.16
C LYS A 378 -21.22 7.60 11.95
N VAL A 379 -20.45 6.50 12.10
CA VAL A 379 -20.37 5.50 11.06
C VAL A 379 -21.66 4.69 10.99
N TYR A 380 -22.15 4.47 9.78
CA TYR A 380 -23.35 3.67 9.54
C TYR A 380 -23.08 2.18 9.73
N GLY A 381 -24.15 1.35 9.81
CA GLY A 381 -24.03 -0.10 9.93
C GLY A 381 -23.92 -0.63 11.38
N GLY A 382 -23.72 0.25 12.37
CA GLY A 382 -23.80 -0.11 13.79
C GLY A 382 -22.88 -1.27 14.19
N PHE A 383 -23.40 -2.18 15.05
CA PHE A 383 -22.67 -3.33 15.56
C PHE A 383 -22.25 -4.32 14.46
N TRP A 384 -23.13 -4.56 13.48
CA TRP A 384 -22.84 -5.51 12.40
C TRP A 384 -21.69 -5.08 11.51
N LEU A 385 -21.49 -3.78 11.29
CA LEU A 385 -20.32 -3.31 10.55
C LEU A 385 -19.03 -3.49 11.35
N MET A 386 -19.07 -3.32 12.69
CA MET A 386 -17.91 -3.63 13.55
C MET A 386 -17.54 -5.11 13.46
N VAL A 387 -18.54 -6.00 13.53
CA VAL A 387 -18.35 -7.46 13.36
C VAL A 387 -17.76 -7.76 11.98
N TRP A 388 -18.29 -7.14 10.92
CA TRP A 388 -17.79 -7.32 9.56
C TRP A 388 -16.29 -6.96 9.45
N VAL A 389 -15.91 -5.78 9.92
CA VAL A 389 -14.51 -5.30 9.84
C VAL A 389 -13.60 -6.16 10.72
N PHE A 390 -14.05 -6.57 11.89
CA PHE A 390 -13.29 -7.47 12.77
C PHE A 390 -13.08 -8.85 12.11
N LEU A 391 -14.14 -9.44 11.53
CA LEU A 391 -14.05 -10.71 10.80
C LEU A 391 -13.18 -10.59 9.55
N PHE A 392 -13.27 -9.48 8.82
CA PHE A 392 -12.35 -9.19 7.71
C PHE A 392 -10.89 -9.26 8.18
N GLY A 393 -10.58 -8.69 9.35
CA GLY A 393 -9.26 -8.79 9.95
C GLY A 393 -8.87 -10.24 10.26
N ILE A 394 -9.73 -11.01 10.91
CA ILE A 394 -9.46 -12.43 11.23
C ILE A 394 -9.26 -13.24 9.95
N ILE A 395 -10.10 -13.04 8.93
CA ILE A 395 -9.97 -13.75 7.64
C ILE A 395 -8.62 -13.44 6.97
N ASN A 396 -8.17 -12.18 6.97
CA ASN A 396 -6.87 -11.83 6.39
C ASN A 396 -5.69 -12.46 7.14
N ILE A 397 -5.72 -12.48 8.47
CA ILE A 397 -4.69 -13.16 9.28
C ILE A 397 -4.70 -14.66 8.98
N ALA A 398 -5.87 -15.30 9.02
CA ALA A 398 -5.99 -16.72 8.73
C ALA A 398 -5.52 -17.04 7.31
N ALA A 399 -5.93 -16.24 6.32
CA ALA A 399 -5.52 -16.41 4.92
C ALA A 399 -4.00 -16.38 4.75
N GLN A 400 -3.31 -15.42 5.38
CA GLN A 400 -1.86 -15.33 5.30
C GLN A 400 -1.17 -16.50 6.00
N ILE A 401 -1.62 -16.87 7.21
CA ILE A 401 -1.04 -18.01 7.94
C ILE A 401 -1.24 -19.31 7.17
N LEU A 402 -2.46 -19.58 6.70
CA LEU A 402 -2.76 -20.80 5.94
C LEU A 402 -2.01 -20.86 4.62
N SER A 403 -1.80 -19.71 3.97
CA SER A 403 -0.97 -19.63 2.76
C SER A 403 0.49 -19.98 3.05
N GLN A 404 1.05 -19.47 4.14
CA GLN A 404 2.43 -19.77 4.56
C GLN A 404 2.63 -21.24 4.97
N MET A 405 1.59 -21.86 5.51
CA MET A 405 1.59 -23.28 5.85
C MET A 405 1.28 -24.20 4.65
N GLU A 406 1.09 -23.63 3.46
CA GLU A 406 0.68 -24.36 2.24
C GLU A 406 -0.65 -25.15 2.40
N LEU A 407 -1.51 -24.71 3.33
CA LEU A 407 -2.81 -25.33 3.60
C LEU A 407 -3.94 -24.81 2.70
N VAL A 408 -3.70 -23.73 1.97
CA VAL A 408 -4.61 -23.22 0.94
C VAL A 408 -3.90 -23.24 -0.41
N PRO A 409 -4.65 -23.44 -1.50
CA PRO A 409 -4.06 -23.44 -2.85
C PRO A 409 -3.41 -22.10 -3.17
N VAL A 410 -2.17 -22.17 -3.67
CA VAL A 410 -1.43 -21.02 -4.22
C VAL A 410 -1.35 -21.21 -5.72
N PHE A 411 -1.73 -20.19 -6.47
CA PHE A 411 -1.61 -20.20 -7.92
C PHE A 411 -0.13 -20.16 -8.33
N LYS A 412 0.27 -21.04 -9.24
CA LYS A 412 1.68 -21.16 -9.69
C LYS A 412 1.87 -20.83 -11.19
N GLY A 413 0.79 -20.42 -11.87
CA GLY A 413 0.77 -20.13 -13.30
C GLY A 413 0.09 -21.21 -14.11
#